data_72e246b366ff0eaee85d1e7cb758f71e
#
_entry.id   72e246b366ff0eaee85d1e7cb758f71e
#
_cell.length_a   1.000
_cell.length_b   1.000
_cell.length_c   1.000
_cell.angle_alpha   90.00
_cell.angle_beta   90.00
_cell.angle_gamma   90.00
#
_symmetry.space_group_name_H-M   'P 1'
#
loop_
_entity.id
_entity.type
_entity.pdbx_description
1 polymer ?
#
loop_
_entity_poly.entity_id
_entity_poly.type
_entity_poly.pdbx_seq_one_letter_code
_entity_poly.pdbx_strand_id
1 'polypeptide(L)'
;VSATYCVVGGGISGLVAAYRLRVAAGPDASITVFDPADRLGGILRTERLGGQHVDVGAEAFVARRPEMPALLAELGLAHRQVGTTGTRPLIYSQDRLHPLPQGTLQGLPADASSLAGLVDDATLAWIRDEPARPLSWRPGADPSVAELVGERFGEQVVTRSVEPLLTGVYAGSAATIGMRSGFPTVAAALDRGARSLTEAVRAAMGPPVTGSVFGAVDGGYQVLLDELIRRADVRWAQVGVEKVAAASPRGWTIVDDEGAHHRADAVVLAVPAPVLARIVADVAPRTAAAARRIPVASVAVVALALPGGTPLPPNSGVLVATGERRLHAKAATLTSRKWGPRGNVELLRLSFGRFGDNLARSVGDEELLAWGAEDLGTLFGVRTEPVDYLVQRWIDALPQYGPGHGALVAELRAGLPPTIAVAGAFLDGIGVPACVASATRAAAQLATARVAR
;
A
#
# COMPACT_ATOMS: atom_id res chain seq x y z
N VAL A 1 5.51 -23.46 31.13
CA VAL A 1 4.47 -22.42 31.09
C VAL A 1 4.24 -22.06 29.64
N SER A 2 2.98 -22.18 29.20
CA SER A 2 2.54 -21.78 27.85
C SER A 2 2.83 -20.29 27.61
N ALA A 3 3.33 -19.92 26.43
CA ALA A 3 3.62 -18.53 26.10
C ALA A 3 2.34 -17.75 25.81
N THR A 4 2.29 -16.52 26.28
CA THR A 4 1.19 -15.59 26.05
C THR A 4 1.64 -14.45 25.15
N TYR A 5 1.04 -14.34 23.98
CA TYR A 5 1.30 -13.29 23.00
C TYR A 5 0.08 -12.39 22.83
N CYS A 6 0.32 -11.10 22.76
CA CYS A 6 -0.68 -10.12 22.33
C CYS A 6 -0.27 -9.53 20.99
N VAL A 7 -1.22 -9.48 20.06
CA VAL A 7 -1.08 -8.82 18.77
C VAL A 7 -2.05 -7.65 18.75
N VAL A 8 -1.56 -6.43 18.66
CA VAL A 8 -2.37 -5.24 18.61
C VAL A 8 -2.52 -4.79 17.15
N GLY A 9 -3.74 -4.84 16.64
CA GLY A 9 -4.10 -4.62 15.24
C GLY A 9 -4.37 -5.94 14.49
N GLY A 10 -5.60 -6.11 14.03
CA GLY A 10 -6.10 -7.29 13.31
C GLY A 10 -6.04 -7.19 11.79
N GLY A 11 -5.24 -6.25 11.24
CA GLY A 11 -4.95 -6.19 9.81
C GLY A 11 -4.06 -7.34 9.34
N ILE A 12 -3.78 -7.40 8.02
CA ILE A 12 -2.95 -8.47 7.43
C ILE A 12 -1.62 -8.67 8.16
N SER A 13 -0.95 -7.60 8.60
CA SER A 13 0.30 -7.70 9.33
C SER A 13 0.13 -8.37 10.70
N GLY A 14 -0.92 -8.03 11.43
CA GLY A 14 -1.21 -8.66 12.71
C GLY A 14 -1.61 -10.13 12.57
N LEU A 15 -2.47 -10.45 11.59
CA LEU A 15 -2.90 -11.83 11.34
C LEU A 15 -1.75 -12.74 10.89
N VAL A 16 -0.87 -12.24 10.01
CA VAL A 16 0.33 -13.00 9.62
C VAL A 16 1.27 -13.17 10.80
N ALA A 17 1.47 -12.14 11.62
CA ALA A 17 2.30 -12.26 12.82
C ALA A 17 1.72 -13.29 13.81
N ALA A 18 0.42 -13.26 14.04
CA ALA A 18 -0.28 -14.24 14.89
C ALA A 18 -0.11 -15.67 14.36
N TYR A 19 -0.31 -15.87 13.05
CA TYR A 19 -0.09 -17.16 12.40
C TYR A 19 1.36 -17.63 12.55
N ARG A 20 2.35 -16.77 12.30
CA ARG A 20 3.78 -17.10 12.48
C ARG A 20 4.13 -17.43 13.93
N LEU A 21 3.55 -16.72 14.90
CA LEU A 21 3.71 -17.02 16.31
C LEU A 21 3.09 -18.39 16.66
N ARG A 22 1.92 -18.74 16.14
CA ARG A 22 1.30 -20.05 16.30
C ARG A 22 2.19 -21.16 15.78
N VAL A 23 2.74 -20.99 14.56
CA VAL A 23 3.66 -21.97 13.96
C VAL A 23 4.94 -22.13 14.80
N ALA A 24 5.50 -21.04 15.32
CA ALA A 24 6.76 -21.07 16.07
C ALA A 24 6.60 -21.56 17.52
N ALA A 25 5.50 -21.20 18.18
CA ALA A 25 5.28 -21.49 19.61
C ALA A 25 4.44 -22.75 19.88
N GLY A 26 3.82 -23.32 18.85
CA GLY A 26 3.00 -24.52 18.95
C GLY A 26 1.55 -24.26 19.43
N PRO A 27 0.75 -25.32 19.54
CA PRO A 27 -0.69 -25.21 19.83
C PRO A 27 -1.00 -24.69 21.24
N ASP A 28 -0.11 -24.90 22.18
CA ASP A 28 -0.34 -24.52 23.58
C ASP A 28 -0.16 -23.01 23.84
N ALA A 29 0.38 -22.24 22.87
CA ALA A 29 0.56 -20.81 23.03
C ALA A 29 -0.79 -20.09 23.05
N SER A 30 -0.96 -19.15 23.98
CA SER A 30 -2.11 -18.25 23.98
C SER A 30 -1.81 -17.02 23.12
N ILE A 31 -2.60 -16.80 22.08
CA ILE A 31 -2.45 -15.65 21.16
C ILE A 31 -3.75 -14.87 21.15
N THR A 32 -3.72 -13.61 21.61
CA THR A 32 -4.86 -12.71 21.57
C THR A 32 -4.59 -11.57 20.56
N VAL A 33 -5.51 -11.37 19.64
CA VAL A 33 -5.52 -10.23 18.70
C VAL A 33 -6.50 -9.17 19.23
N PHE A 34 -6.03 -7.95 19.39
CA PHE A 34 -6.82 -6.79 19.80
C PHE A 34 -7.09 -5.92 18.57
N ASP A 35 -8.35 -5.73 18.22
CA ASP A 35 -8.79 -4.84 17.15
C ASP A 35 -10.22 -4.39 17.42
N PRO A 36 -10.52 -3.07 17.50
CA PRO A 36 -11.84 -2.53 17.83
C PRO A 36 -12.84 -2.65 16.67
N ALA A 37 -12.39 -2.97 15.47
CA ALA A 37 -13.25 -3.09 14.30
C ALA A 37 -14.28 -4.23 14.46
N ASP A 38 -15.33 -4.17 13.67
CA ASP A 38 -16.38 -5.22 13.59
C ASP A 38 -15.93 -6.48 12.82
N ARG A 39 -14.74 -6.41 12.19
CA ARG A 39 -14.09 -7.50 11.45
C ARG A 39 -12.57 -7.40 11.53
N LEU A 40 -11.90 -8.53 11.38
CA LEU A 40 -10.45 -8.58 11.15
C LEU A 40 -10.14 -8.37 9.66
N GLY A 41 -8.91 -7.95 9.35
CA GLY A 41 -8.40 -7.74 7.98
C GLY A 41 -7.87 -6.34 7.71
N GLY A 42 -8.26 -5.34 8.52
CA GLY A 42 -7.83 -3.95 8.34
C GLY A 42 -8.24 -3.40 6.97
N ILE A 43 -7.26 -2.88 6.20
CA ILE A 43 -7.50 -2.33 4.85
C ILE A 43 -7.71 -3.40 3.77
N LEU A 44 -7.51 -4.67 4.04
CA LEU A 44 -7.96 -5.76 3.18
C LEU A 44 -9.43 -6.00 3.48
N ARG A 45 -10.28 -5.63 2.55
CA ARG A 45 -11.73 -5.73 2.71
C ARG A 45 -12.37 -6.15 1.39
N THR A 46 -13.01 -7.30 1.43
CA THR A 46 -13.79 -7.84 0.30
C THR A 46 -15.27 -7.64 0.61
N GLU A 47 -15.99 -7.02 -0.30
CA GLU A 47 -17.42 -6.78 -0.21
C GLU A 47 -18.17 -7.48 -1.35
N ARG A 48 -19.50 -7.54 -1.24
CA ARG A 48 -20.36 -7.98 -2.33
C ARG A 48 -20.95 -6.77 -3.04
N LEU A 49 -20.80 -6.73 -4.35
CA LEU A 49 -21.29 -5.65 -5.19
C LEU A 49 -21.84 -6.23 -6.49
N GLY A 50 -23.10 -5.97 -6.83
CA GLY A 50 -23.76 -6.58 -7.96
C GLY A 50 -23.73 -8.11 -7.94
N GLY A 51 -23.77 -8.71 -6.74
CA GLY A 51 -23.65 -10.15 -6.51
C GLY A 51 -22.24 -10.74 -6.62
N GLN A 52 -21.21 -9.93 -6.91
CA GLN A 52 -19.81 -10.34 -7.07
C GLN A 52 -18.94 -9.90 -5.90
N HIS A 53 -17.82 -10.60 -5.66
CA HIS A 53 -16.83 -10.18 -4.67
C HIS A 53 -15.91 -9.11 -5.25
N VAL A 54 -15.73 -8.02 -4.51
CA VAL A 54 -14.87 -6.88 -4.87
C VAL A 54 -14.04 -6.47 -3.68
N ASP A 55 -12.73 -6.36 -3.87
CA ASP A 55 -11.84 -5.78 -2.86
C ASP A 55 -11.93 -4.25 -2.93
N VAL A 56 -12.38 -3.62 -1.85
CA VAL A 56 -12.58 -2.16 -1.76
C VAL A 56 -11.44 -1.43 -1.03
N GLY A 57 -10.46 -2.19 -0.56
CA GLY A 57 -9.17 -1.71 -0.08
C GLY A 57 -8.06 -1.97 -1.09
N ALA A 58 -6.97 -2.62 -0.65
CA ALA A 58 -5.98 -3.13 -1.59
C ALA A 58 -6.63 -4.22 -2.47
N GLU A 59 -6.46 -4.11 -3.79
CA GLU A 59 -7.03 -5.04 -4.76
C GLU A 59 -5.98 -6.02 -5.29
N ALA A 60 -4.74 -5.59 -5.35
CA ALA A 60 -3.66 -6.33 -5.97
C ALA A 60 -2.40 -6.36 -5.10
N PHE A 61 -1.59 -7.37 -5.30
CA PHE A 61 -0.21 -7.42 -4.80
C PHE A 61 0.79 -7.58 -5.95
N VAL A 62 2.03 -7.18 -5.73
CA VAL A 62 3.12 -7.37 -6.71
C VAL A 62 3.48 -8.86 -6.74
N ALA A 63 3.11 -9.58 -7.82
CA ALA A 63 3.21 -11.03 -7.92
C ALA A 63 4.65 -11.57 -7.91
N ARG A 64 5.62 -10.78 -8.39
CA ARG A 64 7.05 -11.12 -8.37
C ARG A 64 7.70 -11.06 -6.98
N ARG A 65 7.03 -10.48 -6.00
CA ARG A 65 7.46 -10.50 -4.60
C ARG A 65 7.10 -11.85 -4.00
N PRO A 66 8.07 -12.65 -3.51
CA PRO A 66 7.84 -14.05 -3.12
C PRO A 66 6.96 -14.21 -1.89
N GLU A 67 6.81 -13.18 -1.07
CA GLU A 67 6.16 -13.27 0.22
C GLU A 67 4.67 -13.67 0.12
N MET A 68 3.95 -13.14 -0.88
CA MET A 68 2.53 -13.49 -1.06
C MET A 68 2.34 -14.86 -1.72
N PRO A 69 2.99 -15.18 -2.86
CA PRO A 69 2.91 -16.53 -3.42
C PRO A 69 3.32 -17.63 -2.42
N ALA A 70 4.38 -17.40 -1.64
CA ALA A 70 4.82 -18.34 -0.61
C ALA A 70 3.78 -18.52 0.50
N LEU A 71 3.19 -17.42 0.99
CA LEU A 71 2.15 -17.48 2.01
C LEU A 71 0.90 -18.22 1.50
N LEU A 72 0.46 -17.91 0.27
CA LEU A 72 -0.68 -18.61 -0.34
C LEU A 72 -0.41 -20.09 -0.50
N ALA A 73 0.79 -20.49 -0.91
CA ALA A 73 1.16 -21.90 -1.04
C ALA A 73 1.17 -22.62 0.32
N GLU A 74 1.74 -21.99 1.34
CA GLU A 74 1.78 -22.50 2.70
C GLU A 74 0.38 -22.71 3.30
N LEU A 75 -0.54 -21.79 2.99
CA LEU A 75 -1.93 -21.86 3.41
C LEU A 75 -2.80 -22.82 2.56
N GLY A 76 -2.23 -23.43 1.50
CA GLY A 76 -2.99 -24.28 0.57
C GLY A 76 -3.84 -23.49 -0.43
N LEU A 77 -3.63 -22.19 -0.56
CA LEU A 77 -4.39 -21.27 -1.39
C LEU A 77 -3.68 -20.89 -2.71
N ALA A 78 -2.60 -21.60 -3.10
CA ALA A 78 -1.85 -21.28 -4.32
C ALA A 78 -2.76 -21.27 -5.58
N HIS A 79 -3.77 -22.14 -5.64
CA HIS A 79 -4.74 -22.22 -6.72
C HIS A 79 -5.70 -21.03 -6.79
N ARG A 80 -5.76 -20.20 -5.74
CA ARG A 80 -6.55 -18.97 -5.68
C ARG A 80 -5.80 -17.75 -6.20
N GLN A 81 -4.50 -17.86 -6.50
CA GLN A 81 -3.76 -16.75 -7.08
C GLN A 81 -4.14 -16.59 -8.54
N VAL A 82 -4.59 -15.37 -8.90
CA VAL A 82 -4.91 -15.01 -10.29
C VAL A 82 -4.03 -13.83 -10.73
N GLY A 83 -3.72 -13.80 -12.02
CA GLY A 83 -3.02 -12.69 -12.67
C GLY A 83 -3.99 -11.74 -13.36
N THR A 84 -3.48 -10.59 -13.81
CA THR A 84 -4.26 -9.67 -14.64
C THR A 84 -4.46 -10.23 -16.04
N THR A 85 -5.49 -9.74 -16.76
CA THR A 85 -5.79 -10.10 -18.17
C THR A 85 -4.71 -9.66 -19.17
N GLY A 86 -3.70 -8.90 -18.70
CA GLY A 86 -2.69 -8.30 -19.58
C GLY A 86 -3.08 -6.91 -20.13
N THR A 87 -4.31 -6.46 -19.90
CA THR A 87 -4.73 -5.10 -20.26
C THR A 87 -3.95 -4.07 -19.44
N ARG A 88 -3.63 -2.94 -20.07
CA ARG A 88 -2.82 -1.87 -19.44
C ARG A 88 -3.71 -0.67 -19.10
N PRO A 89 -3.37 0.09 -18.05
CA PRO A 89 -4.04 1.35 -17.76
C PRO A 89 -3.65 2.43 -18.78
N LEU A 90 -4.44 3.48 -18.79
CA LEU A 90 -4.18 4.73 -19.49
C LEU A 90 -3.78 5.82 -18.50
N ILE A 91 -3.21 6.91 -19.00
CA ILE A 91 -3.02 8.16 -18.27
C ILE A 91 -3.95 9.22 -18.88
N TYR A 92 -4.77 9.85 -18.05
CA TYR A 92 -5.51 11.05 -18.43
C TYR A 92 -4.63 12.28 -18.15
N SER A 93 -4.31 13.01 -19.20
CA SER A 93 -3.53 14.26 -19.13
C SER A 93 -3.89 15.18 -20.28
N GLN A 94 -4.00 16.47 -20.00
CA GLN A 94 -4.34 17.51 -20.99
C GLN A 94 -5.65 17.18 -21.74
N ASP A 95 -6.68 16.85 -20.99
CA ASP A 95 -8.02 16.48 -21.50
C ASP A 95 -8.03 15.29 -22.48
N ARG A 96 -7.02 14.41 -22.44
CA ARG A 96 -6.90 13.25 -23.30
C ARG A 96 -6.43 12.00 -22.57
N LEU A 97 -6.80 10.85 -23.10
CA LEU A 97 -6.30 9.55 -22.66
C LEU A 97 -5.03 9.19 -23.45
N HIS A 98 -3.96 8.90 -22.77
CA HIS A 98 -2.68 8.48 -23.32
C HIS A 98 -2.39 7.04 -22.91
N PRO A 99 -1.77 6.22 -23.76
CA PRO A 99 -1.23 4.92 -23.35
C PRO A 99 -0.23 5.09 -22.22
N LEU A 100 -0.22 4.15 -21.26
CA LEU A 100 0.83 4.12 -20.24
C LEU A 100 2.20 3.96 -20.91
N PRO A 101 3.17 4.86 -20.67
CA PRO A 101 4.48 4.83 -21.28
C PRO A 101 5.19 3.49 -21.10
N GLN A 102 5.75 2.96 -22.19
CA GLN A 102 6.61 1.77 -22.17
C GLN A 102 8.07 2.20 -22.06
N GLY A 103 8.97 1.29 -21.63
CA GLY A 103 10.38 1.66 -21.42
C GLY A 103 10.59 2.61 -20.25
N THR A 104 9.67 2.60 -19.27
CA THR A 104 9.78 3.37 -18.04
C THR A 104 9.82 2.46 -16.82
N LEU A 105 10.47 2.91 -15.76
CA LEU A 105 10.38 2.29 -14.43
C LEU A 105 9.41 3.12 -13.57
N GLN A 106 8.17 2.67 -13.44
CA GLN A 106 7.12 3.40 -12.71
C GLN A 106 7.01 4.88 -13.16
N GLY A 107 7.03 5.11 -14.49
CA GLY A 107 6.94 6.43 -15.07
C GLY A 107 8.28 7.16 -15.28
N LEU A 108 9.38 6.71 -14.67
CA LEU A 108 10.73 7.24 -14.93
C LEU A 108 11.22 6.73 -16.30
N PRO A 109 11.54 7.60 -17.26
CA PRO A 109 11.97 7.18 -18.59
C PRO A 109 13.40 6.64 -18.59
N ALA A 110 13.62 5.51 -19.26
CA ALA A 110 14.96 5.03 -19.60
C ALA A 110 15.49 5.68 -20.89
N ASP A 111 14.59 6.28 -21.67
CA ASP A 111 14.87 7.01 -22.91
C ASP A 111 13.77 8.07 -23.15
N ALA A 112 14.14 9.19 -23.77
CA ALA A 112 13.20 10.28 -24.03
C ALA A 112 11.99 9.85 -24.88
N SER A 113 12.19 8.94 -25.84
CA SER A 113 11.12 8.46 -26.73
C SER A 113 10.00 7.73 -25.98
N SER A 114 10.27 7.22 -24.78
CA SER A 114 9.28 6.56 -23.91
C SER A 114 8.11 7.47 -23.55
N LEU A 115 8.32 8.80 -23.54
CA LEU A 115 7.32 9.80 -23.15
C LEU A 115 6.76 10.60 -24.32
N ALA A 116 7.07 10.20 -25.57
CA ALA A 116 6.55 10.89 -26.75
C ALA A 116 5.01 10.94 -26.74
N GLY A 117 4.45 12.13 -26.97
CA GLY A 117 3.02 12.38 -26.94
C GLY A 117 2.41 12.59 -25.55
N LEU A 118 3.16 12.34 -24.46
CA LEU A 118 2.74 12.65 -23.08
C LEU A 118 3.34 13.97 -22.58
N VAL A 119 4.56 14.28 -23.00
CA VAL A 119 5.26 15.55 -22.70
C VAL A 119 5.60 16.27 -23.99
N ASP A 120 5.92 17.58 -23.90
CA ASP A 120 6.28 18.37 -25.06
C ASP A 120 7.71 18.11 -25.58
N ASP A 121 8.00 18.62 -26.79
CA ASP A 121 9.29 18.41 -27.45
C ASP A 121 10.47 19.02 -26.67
N ALA A 122 10.25 20.13 -25.96
CA ALA A 122 11.26 20.75 -25.13
C ALA A 122 11.64 19.83 -23.95
N THR A 123 10.66 19.21 -23.32
CA THR A 123 10.88 18.20 -22.25
C THR A 123 11.58 16.96 -22.82
N LEU A 124 11.19 16.48 -24.00
CA LEU A 124 11.88 15.35 -24.65
C LEU A 124 13.35 15.67 -24.95
N ALA A 125 13.66 16.88 -25.42
CA ALA A 125 15.03 17.33 -25.62
C ALA A 125 15.79 17.39 -24.29
N TRP A 126 15.17 17.94 -23.25
CA TRP A 126 15.76 18.01 -21.91
C TRP A 126 16.11 16.63 -21.34
N ILE A 127 15.23 15.62 -21.50
CA ILE A 127 15.50 14.23 -21.10
C ILE A 127 16.65 13.64 -21.92
N ARG A 128 16.70 13.90 -23.25
CA ARG A 128 17.75 13.38 -24.14
C ARG A 128 19.13 13.87 -23.72
N ASP A 129 19.23 15.12 -23.30
CA ASP A 129 20.48 15.75 -22.89
C ASP A 129 20.86 15.47 -21.43
N GLU A 130 19.99 14.80 -20.65
CA GLU A 130 20.19 14.51 -19.23
C GLU A 130 21.51 13.77 -18.95
N PRO A 131 21.94 12.75 -19.73
CA PRO A 131 23.19 12.03 -19.44
C PRO A 131 24.46 12.89 -19.55
N ALA A 132 24.41 14.01 -20.27
CA ALA A 132 25.52 14.95 -20.41
C ALA A 132 25.59 15.99 -19.27
N ARG A 133 24.54 16.14 -18.48
CA ARG A 133 24.50 17.10 -17.38
C ARG A 133 25.10 16.51 -16.11
N PRO A 134 25.98 17.22 -15.38
CA PRO A 134 26.52 16.75 -14.11
C PRO A 134 25.40 16.39 -13.13
N LEU A 135 25.57 15.27 -12.43
CA LEU A 135 24.65 14.82 -11.40
C LEU A 135 25.31 14.96 -10.02
N SER A 136 24.67 15.74 -9.15
CA SER A 136 25.08 15.84 -7.75
C SER A 136 24.35 14.81 -6.91
N TRP A 137 24.90 13.62 -6.81
CA TRP A 137 24.38 12.56 -5.91
C TRP A 137 25.44 12.20 -4.88
N ARG A 138 25.02 12.12 -3.61
CA ARG A 138 25.87 11.62 -2.52
C ARG A 138 25.28 10.29 -2.03
N PRO A 139 26.11 9.26 -1.79
CA PRO A 139 25.64 8.02 -1.18
C PRO A 139 24.88 8.33 0.13
N GLY A 140 23.70 7.74 0.30
CA GLY A 140 22.83 8.04 1.43
C GLY A 140 21.87 9.23 1.22
N ALA A 141 22.02 10.04 0.19
CA ALA A 141 21.06 11.11 -0.13
C ALA A 141 19.66 10.53 -0.40
N ASP A 142 18.65 11.24 0.02
CA ASP A 142 17.24 10.88 -0.17
C ASP A 142 16.40 12.13 -0.43
N PRO A 143 16.60 12.81 -1.58
CA PRO A 143 15.73 13.92 -1.97
C PRO A 143 14.30 13.42 -2.23
N SER A 144 13.33 14.31 -2.28
CA SER A 144 12.00 13.95 -2.79
C SER A 144 12.08 13.52 -4.26
N VAL A 145 11.11 12.70 -4.68
CA VAL A 145 11.02 12.27 -6.08
C VAL A 145 10.86 13.49 -7.01
N ALA A 146 10.02 14.47 -6.61
CA ALA A 146 9.82 15.67 -7.41
C ALA A 146 11.09 16.51 -7.56
N GLU A 147 11.90 16.66 -6.50
CA GLU A 147 13.17 17.39 -6.57
C GLU A 147 14.12 16.76 -7.59
N LEU A 148 14.42 15.46 -7.44
CA LEU A 148 15.38 14.82 -8.34
C LEU A 148 14.84 14.67 -9.77
N VAL A 149 13.60 14.23 -9.95
CA VAL A 149 13.00 14.02 -11.27
C VAL A 149 12.74 15.34 -11.98
N GLY A 150 12.24 16.35 -11.24
CA GLY A 150 12.00 17.68 -11.78
C GLY A 150 13.29 18.35 -12.26
N GLU A 151 14.37 18.30 -11.47
CA GLU A 151 15.69 18.81 -11.88
C GLU A 151 16.23 18.09 -13.13
N ARG A 152 16.09 16.75 -13.17
CA ARG A 152 16.75 15.93 -14.20
C ARG A 152 15.92 15.79 -15.47
N PHE A 153 14.62 15.59 -15.36
CA PHE A 153 13.72 15.28 -16.48
C PHE A 153 12.67 16.36 -16.75
N GLY A 154 12.47 17.30 -15.82
CA GLY A 154 11.50 18.39 -15.94
C GLY A 154 10.15 18.06 -15.26
N GLU A 155 9.40 19.12 -14.97
CA GLU A 155 8.14 19.09 -14.22
C GLU A 155 7.04 18.26 -14.91
N GLN A 156 7.01 18.26 -16.26
CA GLN A 156 6.02 17.46 -16.98
C GLN A 156 6.19 15.96 -16.77
N VAL A 157 7.43 15.49 -16.59
CA VAL A 157 7.70 14.08 -16.28
C VAL A 157 7.18 13.74 -14.88
N VAL A 158 7.39 14.63 -13.90
CA VAL A 158 6.86 14.47 -12.56
C VAL A 158 5.34 14.36 -12.59
N THR A 159 4.66 15.36 -13.15
CA THR A 159 3.21 15.51 -13.04
C THR A 159 2.40 14.59 -13.93
N ARG A 160 2.91 14.22 -15.12
CA ARG A 160 2.17 13.45 -16.14
C ARG A 160 2.57 11.98 -16.19
N SER A 161 3.79 11.62 -15.76
CA SER A 161 4.28 10.25 -15.87
C SER A 161 4.50 9.58 -14.52
N VAL A 162 5.25 10.21 -13.61
CA VAL A 162 5.69 9.60 -12.34
C VAL A 162 4.61 9.68 -11.27
N GLU A 163 4.08 10.85 -11.02
CA GLU A 163 3.15 11.09 -9.91
C GLU A 163 1.82 10.32 -10.03
N PRO A 164 1.21 10.13 -11.22
CA PRO A 164 0.02 9.29 -11.36
C PRO A 164 0.22 7.87 -10.84
N LEU A 165 1.40 7.28 -11.04
CA LEU A 165 1.75 5.95 -10.56
C LEU A 165 2.04 5.93 -9.06
N LEU A 166 2.77 6.92 -8.53
CA LEU A 166 3.02 7.05 -7.09
C LEU A 166 1.73 7.29 -6.31
N THR A 167 0.86 8.16 -6.83
CA THR A 167 -0.43 8.47 -6.21
C THR A 167 -1.34 7.24 -6.15
N GLY A 168 -1.27 6.36 -7.17
CA GLY A 168 -1.98 5.08 -7.18
C GLY A 168 -1.56 4.14 -6.05
N VAL A 169 -0.31 4.23 -5.58
CA VAL A 169 0.25 3.37 -4.53
C VAL A 169 0.15 4.01 -3.15
N TYR A 170 0.60 5.26 -3.01
CA TYR A 170 0.76 5.93 -1.71
C TYR A 170 -0.36 6.92 -1.39
N ALA A 171 -1.21 7.28 -2.36
CA ALA A 171 -2.04 8.49 -2.32
C ALA A 171 -1.21 9.76 -2.01
N GLY A 172 0.11 9.68 -2.15
CA GLY A 172 1.07 10.71 -1.88
C GLY A 172 1.41 11.52 -3.12
N SER A 173 2.23 12.55 -2.93
CA SER A 173 2.79 13.38 -3.99
C SER A 173 4.27 13.06 -4.18
N ALA A 174 4.76 13.22 -5.41
CA ALA A 174 6.19 13.12 -5.72
C ALA A 174 7.03 14.11 -4.88
N ALA A 175 6.44 15.23 -4.45
CA ALA A 175 7.09 16.20 -3.57
C ALA A 175 7.28 15.71 -2.13
N THR A 176 6.49 14.75 -1.69
CA THR A 176 6.51 14.25 -0.29
C THR A 176 7.08 12.83 -0.14
N ILE A 177 7.25 12.10 -1.22
CA ILE A 177 7.85 10.76 -1.23
C ILE A 177 9.36 10.86 -1.47
N GLY A 178 10.16 10.23 -0.61
CA GLY A 178 11.61 10.14 -0.77
C GLY A 178 12.01 9.22 -1.93
N MET A 179 13.10 9.55 -2.62
CA MET A 179 13.60 8.79 -3.78
C MET A 179 13.92 7.34 -3.41
N ARG A 180 14.46 7.10 -2.20
CA ARG A 180 14.78 5.75 -1.72
C ARG A 180 13.56 4.90 -1.45
N SER A 181 12.48 5.52 -1.05
CA SER A 181 11.21 4.83 -0.79
C SER A 181 10.41 4.58 -2.06
N GLY A 182 10.32 5.59 -2.95
CA GLY A 182 9.60 5.48 -4.23
C GLY A 182 10.32 4.61 -5.25
N PHE A 183 11.65 4.76 -5.35
CA PHE A 183 12.50 4.13 -6.37
C PHE A 183 13.78 3.53 -5.77
N PRO A 184 13.67 2.51 -4.89
CA PRO A 184 14.82 1.98 -4.15
C PRO A 184 15.92 1.41 -5.06
N THR A 185 15.54 0.80 -6.19
CA THR A 185 16.50 0.24 -7.15
C THR A 185 17.26 1.32 -7.92
N VAL A 186 16.61 2.45 -8.22
CA VAL A 186 17.24 3.62 -8.85
C VAL A 186 18.20 4.28 -7.87
N ALA A 187 17.77 4.52 -6.63
CA ALA A 187 18.62 5.08 -5.58
C ALA A 187 19.86 4.20 -5.33
N ALA A 188 19.70 2.87 -5.32
CA ALA A 188 20.81 1.95 -5.21
C ALA A 188 21.76 1.99 -6.44
N ALA A 189 21.25 2.22 -7.64
CA ALA A 189 22.09 2.40 -8.83
C ALA A 189 22.90 3.71 -8.77
N LEU A 190 22.29 4.79 -8.28
CA LEU A 190 22.97 6.05 -8.03
C LEU A 190 24.08 5.90 -6.95
N ASP A 191 23.80 5.18 -5.87
CA ASP A 191 24.81 4.88 -4.84
C ASP A 191 25.99 4.07 -5.38
N ARG A 192 25.77 3.23 -6.41
CA ARG A 192 26.85 2.49 -7.10
C ARG A 192 27.60 3.31 -8.14
N GLY A 193 27.27 4.59 -8.31
CA GLY A 193 28.01 5.51 -9.15
C GLY A 193 27.45 5.70 -10.57
N ALA A 194 26.15 5.44 -10.79
CA ALA A 194 25.47 5.86 -12.01
C ALA A 194 25.63 7.38 -12.19
N ARG A 195 26.08 7.80 -13.38
CA ARG A 195 26.48 9.17 -13.65
C ARG A 195 25.33 10.09 -14.06
N SER A 196 24.15 9.48 -14.30
CA SER A 196 22.92 10.19 -14.66
C SER A 196 21.71 9.44 -14.14
N LEU A 197 20.56 10.13 -14.04
CA LEU A 197 19.30 9.49 -13.66
C LEU A 197 18.84 8.50 -14.73
N THR A 198 19.05 8.81 -16.01
CA THR A 198 18.79 7.89 -17.13
C THR A 198 19.57 6.58 -17.01
N GLU A 199 20.88 6.67 -16.69
CA GLU A 199 21.74 5.48 -16.48
C GLU A 199 21.23 4.66 -15.28
N ALA A 200 20.87 5.32 -14.17
CA ALA A 200 20.35 4.65 -12.98
C ALA A 200 19.02 3.94 -13.26
N VAL A 201 18.10 4.57 -14.02
CA VAL A 201 16.82 3.95 -14.42
C VAL A 201 17.07 2.73 -15.29
N ARG A 202 17.95 2.80 -16.30
CA ARG A 202 18.31 1.65 -17.15
C ARG A 202 18.86 0.49 -16.33
N ALA A 203 19.77 0.78 -15.41
CA ALA A 203 20.36 -0.22 -14.52
C ALA A 203 19.34 -0.87 -13.56
N ALA A 204 18.30 -0.11 -13.19
CA ALA A 204 17.24 -0.57 -12.28
C ALA A 204 16.12 -1.36 -12.97
N MET A 205 15.92 -1.23 -14.28
CA MET A 205 14.83 -1.89 -15.02
C MET A 205 14.96 -3.42 -15.07
N GLY A 206 16.18 -3.94 -15.08
CA GLY A 206 16.43 -5.38 -15.22
C GLY A 206 15.92 -5.97 -16.53
N PRO A 207 16.02 -7.30 -16.72
CA PRO A 207 15.47 -7.99 -17.90
C PRO A 207 13.94 -7.93 -17.92
N PRO A 208 13.30 -8.02 -19.11
CA PRO A 208 11.86 -8.12 -19.22
C PRO A 208 11.31 -9.28 -18.39
N VAL A 209 10.29 -9.01 -17.58
CA VAL A 209 9.65 -10.03 -16.75
C VAL A 209 8.54 -10.69 -17.54
N THR A 210 8.55 -12.02 -17.60
CA THR A 210 7.44 -12.81 -18.15
C THR A 210 6.35 -12.99 -17.09
N GLY A 211 5.07 -12.89 -17.49
CA GLY A 211 3.92 -13.06 -16.61
C GLY A 211 3.34 -11.74 -16.07
N SER A 212 2.31 -11.86 -15.25
CA SER A 212 1.60 -10.71 -14.69
C SER A 212 2.43 -10.03 -13.59
N VAL A 213 2.54 -8.71 -13.65
CA VAL A 213 3.20 -7.90 -12.60
C VAL A 213 2.38 -7.93 -11.31
N PHE A 214 1.06 -8.00 -11.43
CA PHE A 214 0.15 -7.99 -10.30
C PHE A 214 -0.59 -9.33 -10.17
N GLY A 215 -0.80 -9.74 -8.93
CA GLY A 215 -1.67 -10.84 -8.56
C GLY A 215 -2.81 -10.38 -7.68
N ALA A 216 -3.86 -11.17 -7.63
CA ALA A 216 -4.97 -11.04 -6.69
C ALA A 216 -5.35 -12.42 -6.15
N VAL A 217 -6.26 -12.44 -5.18
CA VAL A 217 -6.85 -13.67 -4.66
C VAL A 217 -8.24 -13.85 -5.26
N ASP A 218 -8.46 -14.96 -5.93
CA ASP A 218 -9.79 -15.30 -6.44
C ASP A 218 -10.78 -15.46 -5.28
N GLY A 219 -11.92 -14.77 -5.38
CA GLY A 219 -12.88 -14.62 -4.27
C GLY A 219 -12.56 -13.46 -3.32
N GLY A 220 -11.48 -12.70 -3.56
CA GLY A 220 -11.04 -11.57 -2.78
C GLY A 220 -10.12 -11.94 -1.60
N TYR A 221 -9.56 -10.94 -0.96
CA TYR A 221 -8.66 -11.14 0.19
C TYR A 221 -9.33 -11.80 1.39
N GLN A 222 -10.66 -11.78 1.48
CA GLN A 222 -11.37 -12.44 2.58
C GLN A 222 -11.01 -13.93 2.67
N VAL A 223 -10.81 -14.61 1.52
CA VAL A 223 -10.37 -16.01 1.47
C VAL A 223 -9.03 -16.23 2.20
N LEU A 224 -8.07 -15.31 2.01
CA LEU A 224 -6.78 -15.36 2.70
C LEU A 224 -6.93 -15.06 4.20
N LEU A 225 -7.75 -14.05 4.55
CA LEU A 225 -7.94 -13.63 5.93
C LEU A 225 -8.61 -14.73 6.76
N ASP A 226 -9.64 -15.39 6.24
CA ASP A 226 -10.35 -16.49 6.91
C ASP A 226 -9.40 -17.65 7.20
N GLU A 227 -8.55 -18.02 6.24
CA GLU A 227 -7.59 -19.12 6.43
C GLU A 227 -6.48 -18.74 7.42
N LEU A 228 -6.01 -17.49 7.43
CA LEU A 228 -5.07 -16.98 8.42
C LEU A 228 -5.66 -17.04 9.83
N ILE A 229 -6.89 -16.55 10.02
CA ILE A 229 -7.59 -16.56 11.31
C ILE A 229 -7.76 -18.00 11.80
N ARG A 230 -8.23 -18.88 10.94
CA ARG A 230 -8.44 -20.30 11.25
C ARG A 230 -7.14 -20.98 11.68
N ARG A 231 -6.01 -20.76 10.97
CA ARG A 231 -4.73 -21.40 11.29
C ARG A 231 -3.99 -20.74 12.44
N ALA A 232 -4.16 -19.46 12.63
CA ALA A 232 -3.55 -18.76 13.77
C ALA A 232 -4.21 -19.16 15.09
N ASP A 233 -5.46 -19.64 15.05
CA ASP A 233 -6.25 -20.07 16.23
C ASP A 233 -6.16 -19.02 17.35
N VAL A 234 -6.58 -17.81 17.04
CA VAL A 234 -6.46 -16.65 17.91
C VAL A 234 -7.75 -16.38 18.68
N ARG A 235 -7.60 -15.85 19.90
CA ARG A 235 -8.69 -15.15 20.55
C ARG A 235 -8.74 -13.72 19.99
N TRP A 236 -9.86 -13.31 19.43
CA TRP A 236 -10.09 -11.94 19.06
C TRP A 236 -10.78 -11.19 20.21
N ALA A 237 -10.12 -10.14 20.70
CA ALA A 237 -10.68 -9.15 21.61
C ALA A 237 -11.10 -7.92 20.78
N GLN A 238 -12.40 -7.71 20.64
CA GLN A 238 -12.98 -6.63 19.84
C GLN A 238 -12.97 -5.32 20.62
N VAL A 239 -11.78 -4.90 21.06
CA VAL A 239 -11.53 -3.67 21.82
C VAL A 239 -10.28 -2.97 21.29
N GLY A 240 -10.22 -1.66 21.46
CA GLY A 240 -9.02 -0.88 21.18
C GLY A 240 -7.98 -1.04 22.28
N VAL A 241 -6.71 -0.77 21.97
CA VAL A 241 -5.66 -0.69 22.97
C VAL A 241 -5.35 0.77 23.28
N GLU A 242 -5.42 1.13 24.55
CA GLU A 242 -5.06 2.46 25.04
C GLU A 242 -3.56 2.59 25.22
N LYS A 243 -2.93 1.62 25.93
CA LYS A 243 -1.49 1.63 26.18
C LYS A 243 -0.92 0.25 26.43
N VAL A 244 0.39 0.15 26.26
CA VAL A 244 1.24 -0.96 26.71
C VAL A 244 2.05 -0.49 27.93
N ALA A 245 2.07 -1.27 29.00
CA ALA A 245 2.80 -1.00 30.21
C ALA A 245 3.68 -2.19 30.62
N ALA A 246 4.76 -1.95 31.33
CA ALA A 246 5.58 -3.02 31.92
C ALA A 246 4.77 -3.75 33.00
N ALA A 247 4.84 -5.07 33.01
CA ALA A 247 4.20 -5.89 34.04
C ALA A 247 5.20 -6.42 35.06
N SER A 248 4.80 -6.48 36.34
CA SER A 248 5.61 -7.08 37.40
C SER A 248 5.20 -8.57 37.58
N PRO A 249 6.16 -9.50 37.78
CA PRO A 249 7.62 -9.30 37.78
C PRO A 249 8.25 -9.24 36.39
N ARG A 250 7.56 -9.62 35.31
CA ARG A 250 8.04 -9.64 33.92
C ARG A 250 6.89 -9.56 32.94
N GLY A 251 7.20 -9.22 31.67
CA GLY A 251 6.24 -9.15 30.57
C GLY A 251 5.56 -7.81 30.44
N TRP A 252 4.38 -7.80 29.83
CA TRP A 252 3.63 -6.60 29.47
C TRP A 252 2.19 -6.68 29.95
N THR A 253 1.64 -5.54 30.27
CA THR A 253 0.20 -5.34 30.46
C THR A 253 -0.31 -4.52 29.29
N ILE A 254 -1.28 -5.05 28.58
CA ILE A 254 -2.06 -4.35 27.58
C ILE A 254 -3.28 -3.79 28.31
N VAL A 255 -3.48 -2.49 28.25
CA VAL A 255 -4.66 -1.82 28.77
C VAL A 255 -5.54 -1.49 27.58
N ASP A 256 -6.74 -2.03 27.57
CA ASP A 256 -7.70 -1.75 26.51
C ASP A 256 -8.51 -0.46 26.79
N ASP A 257 -9.31 -0.03 25.85
CA ASP A 257 -10.13 1.19 25.93
C ASP A 257 -11.37 1.05 26.84
N GLU A 258 -11.65 -0.15 27.34
CA GLU A 258 -12.64 -0.43 28.38
C GLU A 258 -11.99 -0.46 29.78
N GLY A 259 -10.67 -0.28 29.86
CA GLY A 259 -9.90 -0.26 31.11
C GLY A 259 -9.52 -1.66 31.63
N ALA A 260 -9.76 -2.73 30.88
CA ALA A 260 -9.32 -4.06 31.27
C ALA A 260 -7.84 -4.28 31.03
N HIS A 261 -7.20 -5.14 31.84
CA HIS A 261 -5.77 -5.40 31.84
C HIS A 261 -5.50 -6.83 31.37
N HIS A 262 -4.72 -6.97 30.29
CA HIS A 262 -4.36 -8.27 29.72
C HIS A 262 -2.84 -8.47 29.78
N ARG A 263 -2.41 -9.61 30.27
CA ARG A 263 -0.96 -9.94 30.39
C ARG A 263 -0.44 -10.60 29.12
N ALA A 264 0.82 -10.26 28.79
CA ALA A 264 1.55 -10.89 27.69
C ALA A 264 3.04 -11.05 28.05
N ASP A 265 3.65 -12.14 27.58
CA ASP A 265 5.11 -12.31 27.61
C ASP A 265 5.79 -11.50 26.52
N ALA A 266 5.13 -11.36 25.36
CA ALA A 266 5.61 -10.58 24.24
C ALA A 266 4.45 -9.97 23.44
N VAL A 267 4.73 -8.87 22.73
CA VAL A 267 3.71 -8.06 22.03
C VAL A 267 4.14 -7.77 20.58
N VAL A 268 3.23 -7.98 19.64
CA VAL A 268 3.35 -7.45 18.27
C VAL A 268 2.45 -6.24 18.13
N LEU A 269 3.00 -5.13 17.67
CA LEU A 269 2.26 -3.90 17.42
C LEU A 269 2.09 -3.75 15.89
N ALA A 270 0.90 -4.04 15.39
CA ALA A 270 0.55 -4.05 13.96
C ALA A 270 -0.54 -3.01 13.64
N VAL A 271 -0.44 -1.85 14.27
CA VAL A 271 -1.36 -0.71 14.14
C VAL A 271 -0.74 0.41 13.32
N PRO A 272 -1.53 1.37 12.77
CA PRO A 272 -1.01 2.55 12.11
C PRO A 272 -0.04 3.37 13.00
N ALA A 273 0.93 4.05 12.37
CA ALA A 273 1.96 4.79 13.08
C ALA A 273 1.45 5.80 14.13
N PRO A 274 0.37 6.57 13.89
CA PRO A 274 -0.20 7.46 14.92
C PRO A 274 -0.73 6.71 16.15
N VAL A 275 -1.34 5.55 15.95
CA VAL A 275 -1.83 4.70 17.05
C VAL A 275 -0.65 4.09 17.80
N LEU A 276 0.37 3.57 17.09
CA LEU A 276 1.60 3.09 17.68
C LEU A 276 2.24 4.15 18.60
N ALA A 277 2.36 5.39 18.12
CA ALA A 277 2.95 6.49 18.87
C ALA A 277 2.24 6.77 20.20
N ARG A 278 0.92 6.55 20.24
CA ARG A 278 0.11 6.73 21.44
C ARG A 278 0.33 5.58 22.42
N ILE A 279 0.18 4.35 21.96
CA ILE A 279 0.12 3.17 22.84
C ILE A 279 1.46 2.79 23.48
N VAL A 280 2.59 3.22 22.89
CA VAL A 280 3.95 2.93 23.43
C VAL A 280 4.61 4.13 24.08
N ALA A 281 3.90 5.24 24.27
CA ALA A 281 4.51 6.50 24.73
C ALA A 281 5.31 6.36 26.04
N ASP A 282 4.82 5.56 26.98
CA ASP A 282 5.43 5.36 28.29
C ASP A 282 6.59 4.35 28.25
N VAL A 283 6.44 3.26 27.50
CA VAL A 283 7.40 2.13 27.50
C VAL A 283 8.48 2.24 26.44
N ALA A 284 8.23 3.00 25.36
CA ALA A 284 9.18 3.20 24.26
C ALA A 284 9.07 4.63 23.70
N PRO A 285 9.43 5.68 24.48
CA PRO A 285 9.23 7.08 24.10
C PRO A 285 9.99 7.48 22.83
N ARG A 286 11.16 6.88 22.54
CA ARG A 286 11.90 7.09 21.29
C ARG A 286 11.14 6.54 20.10
N THR A 287 10.59 5.34 20.20
CA THR A 287 9.71 4.74 19.18
C THR A 287 8.47 5.59 18.96
N ALA A 288 7.83 6.07 20.04
CA ALA A 288 6.67 6.94 19.95
C ALA A 288 6.99 8.26 19.22
N ALA A 289 8.13 8.87 19.52
CA ALA A 289 8.59 10.10 18.86
C ALA A 289 8.86 9.87 17.37
N ALA A 290 9.51 8.77 17.00
CA ALA A 290 9.75 8.40 15.60
C ALA A 290 8.44 8.12 14.87
N ALA A 291 7.51 7.38 15.47
CA ALA A 291 6.21 7.05 14.87
C ALA A 291 5.34 8.28 14.58
N ARG A 292 5.37 9.31 15.46
CA ARG A 292 4.65 10.59 15.23
C ARG A 292 5.13 11.35 13.99
N ARG A 293 6.35 11.09 13.52
CA ARG A 293 6.94 11.72 12.33
C ARG A 293 6.55 11.03 11.03
N ILE A 294 5.81 9.91 11.07
CA ILE A 294 5.31 9.21 9.89
C ILE A 294 3.93 9.78 9.56
N PRO A 295 3.80 10.62 8.52
CA PRO A 295 2.51 11.15 8.15
C PRO A 295 1.63 10.07 7.51
N VAL A 296 0.33 10.30 7.49
CA VAL A 296 -0.67 9.38 6.91
C VAL A 296 -1.61 10.13 5.98
N ALA A 297 -2.09 9.45 4.94
CA ALA A 297 -3.11 9.95 4.04
C ALA A 297 -4.43 9.19 4.24
N SER A 298 -5.52 9.88 3.95
CA SER A 298 -6.87 9.32 3.89
C SER A 298 -7.38 9.29 2.46
N VAL A 299 -8.12 8.25 2.09
CA VAL A 299 -8.71 8.11 0.75
C VAL A 299 -10.13 7.58 0.85
N ALA A 300 -10.94 7.87 -0.18
CA ALA A 300 -12.23 7.24 -0.39
C ALA A 300 -12.20 6.45 -1.71
N VAL A 301 -12.89 5.32 -1.71
CA VAL A 301 -13.09 4.47 -2.87
C VAL A 301 -14.59 4.35 -3.12
N VAL A 302 -15.01 4.72 -4.32
CA VAL A 302 -16.35 4.44 -4.83
C VAL A 302 -16.27 3.22 -5.74
N ALA A 303 -16.83 2.11 -5.30
CA ALA A 303 -16.95 0.90 -6.10
C ALA A 303 -18.34 0.86 -6.74
N LEU A 304 -18.38 0.56 -8.04
CA LEU A 304 -19.61 0.56 -8.84
C LEU A 304 -19.77 -0.77 -9.56
N ALA A 305 -20.99 -1.28 -9.58
CA ALA A 305 -21.42 -2.32 -10.50
C ALA A 305 -22.34 -1.67 -11.54
N LEU A 306 -21.91 -1.59 -12.79
CA LEU A 306 -22.73 -1.14 -13.90
C LEU A 306 -23.41 -2.33 -14.59
N PRO A 307 -24.51 -2.13 -15.33
CA PRO A 307 -25.11 -3.19 -16.13
C PRO A 307 -24.11 -3.84 -17.07
N GLY A 308 -24.22 -5.16 -17.26
CA GLY A 308 -23.41 -5.89 -18.22
C GLY A 308 -23.56 -5.31 -19.63
N GLY A 309 -22.45 -5.24 -20.37
CA GLY A 309 -22.41 -4.63 -21.69
C GLY A 309 -22.28 -3.10 -21.71
N THR A 310 -22.14 -2.44 -20.56
CA THR A 310 -21.76 -1.02 -20.52
C THR A 310 -20.48 -0.81 -21.34
N PRO A 311 -20.44 0.18 -22.28
CA PRO A 311 -19.33 0.33 -23.22
C PRO A 311 -18.09 0.94 -22.57
N LEU A 312 -17.40 0.17 -21.74
CA LEU A 312 -16.12 0.52 -21.13
C LEU A 312 -14.96 0.15 -22.08
N PRO A 313 -13.86 0.93 -22.10
CA PRO A 313 -12.71 0.65 -22.95
C PRO A 313 -12.01 -0.67 -22.53
N PRO A 314 -11.25 -1.30 -23.44
CA PRO A 314 -10.55 -2.56 -23.17
C PRO A 314 -9.23 -2.35 -22.39
N ASN A 315 -9.23 -1.42 -21.44
CA ASN A 315 -8.08 -1.06 -20.62
C ASN A 315 -8.35 -1.40 -19.16
N SER A 316 -7.30 -1.59 -18.36
CA SER A 316 -7.46 -1.94 -16.94
C SER A 316 -7.84 -0.75 -16.03
N GLY A 317 -7.82 0.46 -16.56
CA GLY A 317 -8.18 1.67 -15.82
C GLY A 317 -7.50 2.92 -16.35
N VAL A 318 -7.63 4.00 -15.60
CA VAL A 318 -7.04 5.31 -15.88
C VAL A 318 -6.35 5.85 -14.62
N LEU A 319 -5.14 6.34 -14.79
CA LEU A 319 -4.43 7.15 -13.80
C LEU A 319 -4.57 8.62 -14.21
N VAL A 320 -4.86 9.51 -13.29
CA VAL A 320 -5.08 10.92 -13.57
C VAL A 320 -3.81 11.72 -13.24
N ALA A 321 -3.30 12.45 -14.25
CA ALA A 321 -2.15 13.33 -14.08
C ALA A 321 -2.43 14.44 -13.05
N THR A 322 -1.38 14.91 -12.40
CA THR A 322 -1.51 15.98 -11.40
C THR A 322 -1.86 17.31 -12.10
N GLY A 323 -2.80 18.02 -11.50
CA GLY A 323 -3.27 19.31 -12.03
C GLY A 323 -4.47 19.23 -12.96
N GLU A 324 -4.95 18.04 -13.30
CA GLU A 324 -6.19 17.86 -14.07
C GLU A 324 -7.40 18.26 -13.23
N ARG A 325 -8.11 19.31 -13.67
CA ARG A 325 -9.22 19.91 -12.91
C ARG A 325 -10.61 19.39 -13.30
N ARG A 326 -10.70 18.65 -14.40
CA ARG A 326 -11.96 18.13 -14.92
C ARG A 326 -12.38 16.81 -14.29
N LEU A 327 -11.53 16.23 -13.48
CA LEU A 327 -11.76 14.97 -12.79
C LEU A 327 -11.56 15.14 -11.29
N HIS A 328 -12.41 14.51 -10.53
CA HIS A 328 -12.36 14.47 -9.08
C HIS A 328 -11.53 13.28 -8.59
N ALA A 329 -11.69 12.12 -9.26
CA ALA A 329 -10.92 10.92 -8.95
C ALA A 329 -9.45 11.06 -9.41
N LYS A 330 -8.55 10.52 -8.61
CA LYS A 330 -7.13 10.38 -8.97
C LYS A 330 -6.84 9.15 -9.82
N ALA A 331 -7.76 8.18 -9.82
CA ALA A 331 -7.66 6.96 -10.62
C ALA A 331 -9.02 6.28 -10.75
N ALA A 332 -9.23 5.62 -11.87
CA ALA A 332 -10.33 4.68 -12.09
C ALA A 332 -9.76 3.30 -12.45
N THR A 333 -10.15 2.25 -11.73
CA THR A 333 -9.80 0.86 -12.06
C THR A 333 -11.00 0.17 -12.67
N LEU A 334 -10.87 -0.35 -13.88
CA LEU A 334 -11.88 -1.16 -14.53
C LEU A 334 -11.66 -2.62 -14.11
N THR A 335 -12.24 -3.00 -12.98
CA THR A 335 -11.98 -4.28 -12.30
C THR A 335 -12.31 -5.48 -13.19
N SER A 336 -13.46 -5.44 -13.91
CA SER A 336 -13.84 -6.49 -14.87
C SER A 336 -12.87 -6.61 -16.06
N ARG A 337 -12.22 -5.52 -16.45
CA ARG A 337 -11.20 -5.54 -17.52
C ARG A 337 -9.84 -6.02 -17.02
N LYS A 338 -9.51 -5.65 -15.80
CA LYS A 338 -8.22 -5.97 -15.17
C LYS A 338 -8.12 -7.45 -14.78
N TRP A 339 -9.19 -8.03 -14.23
CA TRP A 339 -9.21 -9.39 -13.68
C TRP A 339 -10.05 -10.39 -14.45
N GLY A 340 -10.72 -9.96 -15.49
CA GLY A 340 -11.70 -10.74 -16.25
C GLY A 340 -13.14 -10.45 -15.80
N PRO A 341 -14.11 -10.79 -16.68
CA PRO A 341 -15.53 -10.54 -16.43
C PRO A 341 -16.02 -11.36 -15.22
N ARG A 342 -16.96 -10.78 -14.47
CA ARG A 342 -17.56 -11.40 -13.29
C ARG A 342 -19.09 -11.24 -13.37
N GLY A 343 -19.81 -12.34 -13.59
CA GLY A 343 -21.26 -12.32 -13.73
C GLY A 343 -21.72 -11.45 -14.91
N ASN A 344 -22.88 -10.82 -14.76
CA ASN A 344 -23.49 -9.94 -15.76
C ASN A 344 -23.42 -8.47 -15.35
N VAL A 345 -22.28 -8.04 -14.76
CA VAL A 345 -22.03 -6.65 -14.36
C VAL A 345 -20.62 -6.23 -14.76
N GLU A 346 -20.46 -4.94 -15.01
CA GLU A 346 -19.14 -4.32 -15.17
C GLU A 346 -18.73 -3.69 -13.83
N LEU A 347 -17.70 -4.25 -13.21
CA LEU A 347 -17.17 -3.77 -11.93
C LEU A 347 -16.05 -2.77 -12.16
N LEU A 348 -16.10 -1.68 -11.42
CA LEU A 348 -15.06 -0.66 -11.44
C LEU A 348 -14.94 0.06 -10.08
N ARG A 349 -13.83 0.75 -9.88
CA ARG A 349 -13.58 1.54 -8.67
C ARG A 349 -12.95 2.87 -9.04
N LEU A 350 -13.46 3.95 -8.44
CA LEU A 350 -12.85 5.27 -8.48
C LEU A 350 -12.21 5.56 -7.13
N SER A 351 -11.02 6.16 -7.15
CA SER A 351 -10.26 6.49 -5.94
C SER A 351 -10.12 8.00 -5.82
N PHE A 352 -10.53 8.53 -4.67
CA PHE A 352 -10.55 9.95 -4.33
C PHE A 352 -9.64 10.25 -3.16
N GLY A 353 -9.16 11.47 -3.07
CA GLY A 353 -8.32 11.94 -1.98
C GLY A 353 -6.82 11.68 -2.18
N ARG A 354 -6.02 12.65 -1.73
CA ARG A 354 -4.56 12.65 -1.78
C ARG A 354 -4.01 13.08 -0.43
N PHE A 355 -2.74 12.81 -0.20
CA PHE A 355 -2.06 13.33 1.00
C PHE A 355 -2.13 14.86 1.03
N GLY A 356 -2.52 15.40 2.16
CA GLY A 356 -2.66 16.83 2.40
C GLY A 356 -4.05 17.40 2.15
N ASP A 357 -4.98 16.63 1.53
CA ASP A 357 -6.39 17.02 1.46
C ASP A 357 -7.24 16.39 2.59
N ASN A 358 -8.45 16.90 2.76
CA ASN A 358 -9.40 16.39 3.75
C ASN A 358 -10.62 15.70 3.10
N LEU A 359 -10.56 15.46 1.79
CA LEU A 359 -11.69 15.00 0.98
C LEU A 359 -12.35 13.74 1.55
N ALA A 360 -11.57 12.73 1.91
CA ALA A 360 -12.09 11.48 2.44
C ALA A 360 -12.88 11.64 3.76
N ARG A 361 -12.72 12.76 4.48
CA ARG A 361 -13.42 13.05 5.73
C ARG A 361 -14.61 14.00 5.56
N SER A 362 -14.51 14.95 4.61
CA SER A 362 -15.42 16.09 4.51
C SER A 362 -16.50 15.93 3.44
N VAL A 363 -16.27 15.12 2.40
CA VAL A 363 -17.21 14.96 1.28
C VAL A 363 -18.18 13.80 1.60
N GLY A 364 -19.48 14.03 1.40
CA GLY A 364 -20.54 13.02 1.63
C GLY A 364 -20.48 11.88 0.61
N ASP A 365 -21.13 10.75 0.93
CA ASP A 365 -21.15 9.58 0.04
C ASP A 365 -21.92 9.84 -1.24
N GLU A 366 -23.04 10.58 -1.17
CA GLU A 366 -23.84 10.95 -2.35
C GLU A 366 -23.05 11.85 -3.30
N GLU A 367 -22.27 12.78 -2.77
CA GLU A 367 -21.43 13.68 -3.56
C GLU A 367 -20.26 12.92 -4.22
N LEU A 368 -19.63 11.99 -3.48
CA LEU A 368 -18.60 11.11 -4.05
C LEU A 368 -19.13 10.23 -5.18
N LEU A 369 -20.36 9.73 -5.04
CA LEU A 369 -21.05 8.97 -6.09
C LEU A 369 -21.34 9.84 -7.32
N ALA A 370 -21.85 11.07 -7.11
CA ALA A 370 -22.10 12.02 -8.19
C ALA A 370 -20.82 12.36 -8.95
N TRP A 371 -19.71 12.66 -8.25
CA TRP A 371 -18.40 12.87 -8.84
C TRP A 371 -17.92 11.65 -9.64
N GLY A 372 -18.17 10.44 -9.11
CA GLY A 372 -17.84 9.21 -9.83
C GLY A 372 -18.59 9.09 -11.17
N ALA A 373 -19.86 9.42 -11.20
CA ALA A 373 -20.68 9.41 -12.42
C ALA A 373 -20.21 10.48 -13.42
N GLU A 374 -19.89 11.69 -12.95
CA GLU A 374 -19.33 12.78 -13.78
C GLU A 374 -18.00 12.36 -14.41
N ASP A 375 -17.10 11.78 -13.59
CA ASP A 375 -15.80 11.30 -14.06
C ASP A 375 -15.92 10.20 -15.10
N LEU A 376 -16.84 9.24 -14.94
CA LEU A 376 -17.12 8.21 -15.94
C LEU A 376 -17.65 8.81 -17.25
N GLY A 377 -18.51 9.83 -17.16
CA GLY A 377 -18.96 10.60 -18.30
C GLY A 377 -17.81 11.29 -19.04
N THR A 378 -16.90 11.91 -18.29
CA THR A 378 -15.73 12.62 -18.83
C THR A 378 -14.70 11.66 -19.44
N LEU A 379 -14.38 10.56 -18.74
CA LEU A 379 -13.37 9.60 -19.16
C LEU A 379 -13.81 8.72 -20.33
N PHE A 380 -15.06 8.25 -20.31
CA PHE A 380 -15.52 7.16 -21.18
C PHE A 380 -16.82 7.47 -21.92
N GLY A 381 -17.44 8.63 -21.70
CA GLY A 381 -18.77 8.93 -22.25
C GLY A 381 -19.91 8.10 -21.64
N VAL A 382 -19.64 7.40 -20.53
CA VAL A 382 -20.61 6.53 -19.86
C VAL A 382 -21.51 7.34 -18.94
N ARG A 383 -22.84 7.23 -19.11
CA ARG A 383 -23.87 7.91 -18.31
C ARG A 383 -24.92 6.90 -17.80
N THR A 384 -24.47 5.71 -17.46
CA THR A 384 -25.33 4.62 -17.00
C THR A 384 -25.41 4.61 -15.49
N GLU A 385 -26.62 4.52 -14.94
CA GLU A 385 -26.83 4.36 -13.51
C GLU A 385 -26.25 3.02 -13.03
N PRO A 386 -25.54 3.00 -11.89
CA PRO A 386 -25.06 1.76 -11.32
C PRO A 386 -26.24 0.90 -10.80
N VAL A 387 -26.15 -0.41 -10.99
CA VAL A 387 -27.10 -1.35 -10.39
C VAL A 387 -26.81 -1.60 -8.91
N ASP A 388 -25.59 -1.30 -8.49
CA ASP A 388 -25.16 -1.39 -7.11
C ASP A 388 -23.89 -0.53 -6.89
N TYR A 389 -23.70 0.01 -5.70
CA TYR A 389 -22.51 0.80 -5.36
C TYR A 389 -22.16 0.71 -3.89
N LEU A 390 -20.90 1.06 -3.59
CA LEU A 390 -20.39 1.15 -2.22
C LEU A 390 -19.35 2.26 -2.12
N VAL A 391 -19.43 3.05 -1.06
CA VAL A 391 -18.39 4.03 -0.70
C VAL A 391 -17.62 3.52 0.50
N GLN A 392 -16.31 3.32 0.33
CA GLN A 392 -15.42 2.90 1.40
C GLN A 392 -14.39 4.00 1.72
N ARG A 393 -14.31 4.38 2.98
CA ARG A 393 -13.32 5.36 3.45
C ARG A 393 -12.19 4.67 4.19
N TRP A 394 -10.98 5.07 3.87
CA TRP A 394 -9.76 4.61 4.52
C TRP A 394 -9.07 5.81 5.18
N ILE A 395 -9.46 6.06 6.43
CA ILE A 395 -9.00 7.22 7.18
C ILE A 395 -7.65 6.90 7.83
N ASP A 396 -6.65 7.80 7.60
CA ASP A 396 -5.28 7.67 8.12
C ASP A 396 -4.62 6.31 7.84
N ALA A 397 -5.02 5.69 6.71
CA ALA A 397 -4.66 4.31 6.42
C ALA A 397 -3.38 4.15 5.58
N LEU A 398 -2.94 5.21 4.90
CA LEU A 398 -1.83 5.16 3.94
C LEU A 398 -0.62 5.95 4.47
N PRO A 399 0.39 5.29 5.05
CA PRO A 399 1.59 5.96 5.53
C PRO A 399 2.37 6.58 4.37
N GLN A 400 2.96 7.76 4.62
CA GLN A 400 3.75 8.50 3.66
C GLN A 400 5.24 8.29 3.93
N TYR A 401 5.99 7.98 2.90
CA TYR A 401 7.42 7.65 2.99
C TYR A 401 8.26 8.82 2.49
N GLY A 402 8.39 9.84 3.32
CA GLY A 402 9.19 11.03 3.00
C GLY A 402 10.69 10.75 2.95
N PRO A 403 11.47 11.77 2.54
CA PRO A 403 12.92 11.74 2.63
C PRO A 403 13.40 11.30 4.02
N GLY A 404 14.34 10.35 4.07
CA GLY A 404 14.87 9.81 5.33
C GLY A 404 14.00 8.76 6.02
N HIS A 405 12.92 8.29 5.41
CA HIS A 405 11.99 7.30 6.00
C HIS A 405 12.72 6.05 6.53
N GLY A 406 13.69 5.52 5.78
CA GLY A 406 14.46 4.35 6.22
C GLY A 406 15.22 4.56 7.54
N ALA A 407 15.82 5.73 7.72
CA ALA A 407 16.49 6.09 8.98
C ALA A 407 15.48 6.24 10.13
N LEU A 408 14.32 6.81 9.85
CA LEU A 408 13.23 6.95 10.80
C LEU A 408 12.69 5.59 11.28
N VAL A 409 12.54 4.62 10.37
CA VAL A 409 12.14 3.24 10.70
C VAL A 409 13.22 2.53 11.53
N ALA A 410 14.50 2.76 11.23
CA ALA A 410 15.59 2.24 12.04
C ALA A 410 15.59 2.81 13.48
N GLU A 411 15.38 4.13 13.62
CA GLU A 411 15.21 4.80 14.91
C GLU A 411 14.03 4.23 15.70
N LEU A 412 12.88 4.04 15.03
CA LEU A 412 11.67 3.47 15.62
C LEU A 412 11.93 2.07 16.19
N ARG A 413 12.58 1.19 15.41
CA ARG A 413 12.90 -0.18 15.84
C ARG A 413 13.91 -0.22 16.98
N ALA A 414 14.93 0.62 16.93
CA ALA A 414 15.96 0.68 17.96
C ALA A 414 15.45 1.15 19.33
N GLY A 415 14.30 1.83 19.37
CA GLY A 415 13.67 2.28 20.62
C GLY A 415 12.82 1.23 21.33
N LEU A 416 12.59 0.05 20.71
CA LEU A 416 11.71 -0.98 21.24
C LEU A 416 12.44 -1.96 22.17
N PRO A 417 11.80 -2.38 23.29
CA PRO A 417 12.25 -3.51 24.07
C PRO A 417 12.29 -4.81 23.24
N PRO A 418 13.20 -5.76 23.54
CA PRO A 418 13.36 -6.99 22.73
C PRO A 418 12.12 -7.86 22.57
N THR A 419 11.19 -7.78 23.51
CA THR A 419 9.91 -8.55 23.54
C THR A 419 8.72 -7.75 23.02
N ILE A 420 8.96 -6.59 22.44
CA ILE A 420 7.98 -5.85 21.63
C ILE A 420 8.50 -5.78 20.18
N ALA A 421 7.68 -6.17 19.25
CA ALA A 421 8.00 -6.09 17.84
C ALA A 421 6.93 -5.28 17.08
N VAL A 422 7.32 -4.68 15.96
CA VAL A 422 6.41 -3.90 15.09
C VAL A 422 6.24 -4.57 13.74
N ALA A 423 5.04 -4.52 13.19
CA ALA A 423 4.72 -4.94 11.84
C ALA A 423 3.75 -3.95 11.19
N GLY A 424 3.79 -3.78 9.89
CA GLY A 424 2.82 -2.92 9.21
C GLY A 424 3.34 -2.20 8.00
N ALA A 425 2.39 -1.57 7.32
CA ALA A 425 2.61 -0.83 6.08
C ALA A 425 3.45 0.44 6.26
N PHE A 426 3.69 0.91 7.46
CA PHE A 426 4.47 2.12 7.75
C PHE A 426 5.99 1.88 7.87
N LEU A 427 6.46 0.64 7.68
CA LEU A 427 7.87 0.25 7.85
C LEU A 427 8.64 0.21 6.51
N ASP A 428 8.68 -0.96 5.87
CA ASP A 428 9.58 -1.23 4.74
C ASP A 428 8.84 -1.32 3.39
N GLY A 429 7.57 -0.98 3.34
CA GLY A 429 6.74 -1.00 2.14
C GLY A 429 5.25 -1.10 2.45
N ILE A 430 4.46 -0.34 1.69
CA ILE A 430 3.01 -0.26 1.87
C ILE A 430 2.25 -1.48 1.30
N GLY A 431 2.84 -2.18 0.34
CA GLY A 431 2.20 -3.31 -0.35
C GLY A 431 2.03 -4.54 0.55
N VAL A 432 1.02 -5.35 0.26
CA VAL A 432 0.70 -6.57 1.03
C VAL A 432 1.92 -7.50 1.22
N PRO A 433 2.77 -7.76 0.20
CA PRO A 433 3.98 -8.56 0.41
C PRO A 433 4.95 -7.98 1.45
N ALA A 434 5.09 -6.65 1.51
CA ALA A 434 5.94 -6.01 2.51
C ALA A 434 5.34 -6.12 3.93
N CYS A 435 4.00 -6.03 4.04
CA CYS A 435 3.28 -6.28 5.29
C CYS A 435 3.50 -7.71 5.79
N VAL A 436 3.42 -8.71 4.90
CA VAL A 436 3.71 -10.12 5.19
C VAL A 436 5.16 -10.30 5.66
N ALA A 437 6.12 -9.68 4.96
CA ALA A 437 7.54 -9.74 5.33
C ALA A 437 7.80 -9.10 6.71
N SER A 438 7.23 -7.93 6.99
CA SER A 438 7.41 -7.26 8.27
C SER A 438 6.82 -8.06 9.44
N ALA A 439 5.64 -8.67 9.24
CA ALA A 439 4.98 -9.52 10.21
C ALA A 439 5.79 -10.80 10.51
N THR A 440 6.33 -11.43 9.47
CA THR A 440 7.18 -12.61 9.61
C THR A 440 8.45 -12.29 10.41
N ARG A 441 9.09 -11.14 10.15
CA ARG A 441 10.25 -10.68 10.94
C ARG A 441 9.89 -10.39 12.40
N ALA A 442 8.75 -9.75 12.65
CA ALA A 442 8.29 -9.45 13.99
C ALA A 442 8.07 -10.73 14.82
N ALA A 443 7.42 -11.73 14.24
CA ALA A 443 7.21 -13.02 14.90
C ALA A 443 8.54 -13.77 15.16
N ALA A 444 9.47 -13.76 14.19
CA ALA A 444 10.79 -14.39 14.33
C ALA A 444 11.63 -13.73 15.45
N GLN A 445 11.59 -12.39 15.57
CA GLN A 445 12.25 -11.65 16.65
C GLN A 445 11.75 -12.13 18.02
N LEU A 446 10.43 -12.27 18.19
CA LEU A 446 9.85 -12.68 19.47
C LEU A 446 10.10 -14.15 19.81
N ALA A 447 10.12 -15.03 18.80
CA ALA A 447 10.48 -16.44 19.00
C ALA A 447 11.92 -16.60 19.48
N THR A 448 12.87 -15.87 18.91
CA THR A 448 14.29 -15.88 19.32
C THR A 448 14.52 -15.26 20.68
N ALA A 449 13.86 -14.17 21.03
CA ALA A 449 13.98 -13.52 22.34
C ALA A 449 13.52 -14.43 23.49
N ARG A 450 12.71 -15.44 23.23
CA ARG A 450 12.28 -16.44 24.22
C ARG A 450 13.33 -17.52 24.47
N VAL A 451 14.06 -17.93 23.42
CA VAL A 451 15.10 -18.99 23.55
C VAL A 451 16.31 -18.50 24.36
N ALA A 452 16.54 -17.19 24.37
CA ALA A 452 17.64 -16.54 25.11
C ALA A 452 17.35 -16.30 26.60
N ARG A 453 16.22 -16.79 27.13
CA ARG A 453 15.80 -16.69 28.54
C ARG A 453 15.76 -18.06 29.22
#